data_62a37435ad9c27afa39862dfc1a647ba
#
_entry.id   62a37435ad9c27afa39862dfc1a647ba
#
_cell.length_a   1.000
_cell.length_b   1.000
_cell.length_c   1.000
_cell.angle_alpha   90.00
_cell.angle_beta   90.00
_cell.angle_gamma   90.00
#
_symmetry.space_group_name_H-M   'P 1'
#
loop_
_entity.id
_entity.type
_entity.pdbx_description
1 polymer ?
#
loop_
_entity_poly.entity_id
_entity_poly.type
_entity_poly.pdbx_seq_one_letter_code
_entity_poly.pdbx_strand_id
1 'polypeptide(L)'
;MLTNIIKPKDAVVYLTLRKYENWETHETFVSVATIAEKLHLSRKYILEAVDRLEKAGYIAISKGRNNRNIYHFNEYKTFQGFSDDFLDNPNLSIEEKGYLAMIQQYMRLDDGQTGKISMTDKELADHIGLSRRSIASYNTSLRNKGYLTCINQSVPDYVEYGGDHRPLKVYDIRAYGQAIVFLLKKHEEQIEKNTEDIEELKKQLLEIKAQNQDVIREMRTQYEALVRENALLRKAINKDYLNNENGIRQNQDFANVLL
;
A
#
# COMPACT_ATOMS: atom_id res chain seq x y z
N MET A 1 21.90 -21.68 -9.33
CA MET A 1 20.97 -21.28 -8.25
C MET A 1 21.61 -20.17 -7.46
N LEU A 2 20.90 -19.02 -7.29
CA LEU A 2 21.39 -17.92 -6.46
C LEU A 2 21.32 -18.36 -4.99
N THR A 3 22.48 -18.59 -4.38
CA THR A 3 22.63 -19.19 -3.04
C THR A 3 22.74 -18.12 -1.95
N ASN A 4 22.78 -18.54 -0.70
CA ASN A 4 22.86 -17.74 0.53
C ASN A 4 24.02 -16.74 0.62
N ILE A 5 24.92 -16.71 -0.36
CA ILE A 5 26.15 -15.90 -0.34
C ILE A 5 25.89 -14.51 -0.92
N ILE A 6 24.84 -14.35 -1.73
CA ILE A 6 24.53 -13.06 -2.38
C ILE A 6 23.34 -12.37 -1.73
N LYS A 7 23.38 -11.04 -1.77
CA LYS A 7 22.29 -10.18 -1.29
C LYS A 7 21.31 -9.88 -2.43
N PRO A 8 20.06 -9.48 -2.14
CA PRO A 8 19.11 -9.08 -3.20
C PRO A 8 19.68 -8.07 -4.21
N LYS A 9 20.39 -7.04 -3.76
CA LYS A 9 21.07 -6.09 -4.66
C LYS A 9 22.11 -6.74 -5.57
N ASP A 10 22.83 -7.75 -5.09
CA ASP A 10 23.83 -8.47 -5.89
C ASP A 10 23.15 -9.25 -7.02
N ALA A 11 21.96 -9.81 -6.76
CA ALA A 11 21.18 -10.47 -7.80
C ALA A 11 20.81 -9.48 -8.93
N VAL A 12 20.47 -8.21 -8.60
CA VAL A 12 20.22 -7.19 -9.62
C VAL A 12 21.48 -6.81 -10.38
N VAL A 13 22.63 -6.73 -9.70
CA VAL A 13 23.94 -6.51 -10.37
C VAL A 13 24.21 -7.65 -11.35
N TYR A 14 24.00 -8.91 -10.95
CA TYR A 14 24.13 -10.08 -11.83
C TYR A 14 23.21 -10.00 -13.06
N LEU A 15 21.92 -9.72 -12.87
CA LEU A 15 20.97 -9.55 -13.97
C LEU A 15 21.37 -8.41 -14.91
N THR A 16 21.88 -7.31 -14.34
CA THR A 16 22.37 -6.18 -15.16
C THR A 16 23.60 -6.55 -15.97
N LEU A 17 24.51 -7.34 -15.41
CA LEU A 17 25.65 -7.88 -16.17
C LEU A 17 25.16 -8.79 -17.32
N ARG A 18 24.18 -9.68 -17.04
CA ARG A 18 23.55 -10.56 -18.03
C ARG A 18 22.85 -9.80 -19.15
N LYS A 19 22.26 -8.64 -18.87
CA LYS A 19 21.66 -7.75 -19.88
C LYS A 19 22.65 -7.30 -20.97
N TYR A 20 23.92 -7.14 -20.60
CA TYR A 20 24.99 -6.74 -21.52
C TYR A 20 25.80 -7.92 -22.05
N GLU A 21 25.36 -9.16 -21.81
CA GLU A 21 26.05 -10.36 -22.28
C GLU A 21 25.95 -10.51 -23.79
N ASN A 22 27.07 -10.86 -24.39
CA ASN A 22 27.08 -11.43 -25.75
C ASN A 22 26.70 -12.92 -25.65
N TRP A 23 25.57 -13.30 -26.20
CA TRP A 23 25.00 -14.65 -26.13
C TRP A 23 25.82 -15.70 -26.87
N GLU A 24 26.69 -15.30 -27.80
CA GLU A 24 27.57 -16.23 -28.52
C GLU A 24 28.83 -16.59 -27.71
N THR A 25 29.37 -15.59 -26.99
CA THR A 25 30.62 -15.78 -26.23
C THR A 25 30.39 -15.96 -24.72
N HIS A 26 29.19 -15.74 -24.23
CA HIS A 26 28.84 -15.68 -22.80
C HIS A 26 29.71 -14.73 -21.99
N GLU A 27 30.04 -13.59 -22.59
CA GLU A 27 30.91 -12.58 -22.00
C GLU A 27 30.26 -11.19 -22.03
N THR A 28 30.67 -10.35 -21.08
CA THR A 28 30.36 -8.92 -21.13
C THR A 28 31.56 -8.08 -20.70
N PHE A 29 31.66 -6.88 -21.30
CA PHE A 29 32.73 -5.91 -21.07
C PHE A 29 32.21 -4.63 -20.40
N VAL A 30 30.98 -4.66 -19.85
CA VAL A 30 30.36 -3.48 -19.24
C VAL A 30 31.20 -2.95 -18.08
N SER A 31 31.36 -1.63 -18.01
CA SER A 31 32.16 -1.01 -16.97
C SER A 31 31.41 -0.95 -15.64
N VAL A 32 32.15 -1.01 -14.51
CA VAL A 32 31.60 -0.78 -13.16
C VAL A 32 30.88 0.56 -13.07
N ALA A 33 31.39 1.61 -13.79
CA ALA A 33 30.77 2.92 -13.82
C ALA A 33 29.38 2.87 -14.48
N THR A 34 29.24 2.20 -15.59
CA THR A 34 27.96 2.04 -16.31
C THR A 34 26.92 1.31 -15.45
N ILE A 35 27.34 0.22 -14.76
CA ILE A 35 26.43 -0.51 -13.87
C ILE A 35 26.03 0.35 -12.68
N ALA A 36 26.98 1.07 -12.07
CA ALA A 36 26.74 1.95 -10.93
C ALA A 36 25.76 3.07 -11.28
N GLU A 37 25.91 3.69 -12.44
CA GLU A 37 25.01 4.71 -12.95
C GLU A 37 23.61 4.15 -13.21
N LYS A 38 23.51 3.01 -13.93
CA LYS A 38 22.23 2.39 -14.25
C LYS A 38 21.44 1.97 -13.01
N LEU A 39 22.12 1.45 -12.00
CA LEU A 39 21.47 0.96 -10.77
C LEU A 39 21.41 2.00 -9.65
N HIS A 40 21.93 3.22 -9.88
CA HIS A 40 22.05 4.26 -8.85
C HIS A 40 22.75 3.76 -7.57
N LEU A 41 23.79 2.92 -7.75
CA LEU A 41 24.61 2.38 -6.68
C LEU A 41 26.03 2.95 -6.72
N SER A 42 26.71 2.95 -5.57
CA SER A 42 28.11 3.36 -5.53
C SER A 42 29.00 2.36 -6.28
N ARG A 43 30.06 2.85 -6.93
CA ARG A 43 31.07 1.98 -7.56
C ARG A 43 31.67 0.99 -6.59
N LYS A 44 31.89 1.40 -5.34
CA LYS A 44 32.38 0.52 -4.27
C LYS A 44 31.43 -0.66 -4.07
N TYR A 45 30.12 -0.40 -3.98
CA TYR A 45 29.13 -1.49 -3.83
C TYR A 45 29.18 -2.45 -5.01
N ILE A 46 29.24 -1.93 -6.25
CA ILE A 46 29.31 -2.78 -7.46
C ILE A 46 30.55 -3.69 -7.42
N LEU A 47 31.73 -3.16 -7.06
CA LEU A 47 32.95 -3.96 -6.92
C LEU A 47 32.79 -5.06 -5.87
N GLU A 48 32.25 -4.75 -4.71
CA GLU A 48 31.98 -5.72 -3.65
C GLU A 48 30.94 -6.76 -4.07
N ALA A 49 29.89 -6.37 -4.81
CA ALA A 49 28.87 -7.27 -5.34
C ALA A 49 29.48 -8.24 -6.37
N VAL A 50 30.30 -7.73 -7.29
CA VAL A 50 31.02 -8.51 -8.28
C VAL A 50 31.96 -9.52 -7.64
N ASP A 51 32.70 -9.16 -6.61
CA ASP A 51 33.55 -10.06 -5.83
C ASP A 51 32.73 -11.19 -5.16
N ARG A 52 31.56 -10.84 -4.58
CA ARG A 52 30.65 -11.86 -4.02
C ARG A 52 30.08 -12.80 -5.09
N LEU A 53 29.72 -12.27 -6.25
CA LEU A 53 29.22 -13.07 -7.38
C LEU A 53 30.29 -14.02 -7.92
N GLU A 54 31.54 -13.58 -8.01
CA GLU A 54 32.68 -14.41 -8.41
C GLU A 54 32.94 -15.50 -7.38
N LYS A 55 33.03 -15.16 -6.09
CA LYS A 55 33.21 -16.13 -4.99
C LYS A 55 32.10 -17.16 -4.92
N ALA A 56 30.86 -16.76 -5.28
CA ALA A 56 29.68 -17.62 -5.34
C ALA A 56 29.64 -18.48 -6.62
N GLY A 57 30.56 -18.28 -7.58
CA GLY A 57 30.63 -19.03 -8.84
C GLY A 57 29.62 -18.66 -9.89
N TYR A 58 28.98 -17.46 -9.78
CA TYR A 58 28.02 -16.98 -10.80
C TYR A 58 28.70 -16.41 -12.03
N ILE A 59 29.86 -15.82 -11.83
CA ILE A 59 30.70 -15.24 -12.89
C ILE A 59 32.15 -15.62 -12.63
N ALA A 60 32.93 -15.65 -13.70
CA ALA A 60 34.40 -15.61 -13.62
C ALA A 60 34.86 -14.29 -14.20
N ILE A 61 35.97 -13.76 -13.69
CA ILE A 61 36.50 -12.47 -14.11
C ILE A 61 37.89 -12.67 -14.68
N SER A 62 38.09 -12.15 -15.91
CA SER A 62 39.42 -12.05 -16.50
C SER A 62 39.76 -10.60 -16.83
N LYS A 63 41.03 -10.33 -17.14
CA LYS A 63 41.48 -9.01 -17.55
C LYS A 63 41.71 -8.97 -19.05
N GLY A 64 40.99 -8.08 -19.70
CA GLY A 64 41.19 -7.75 -21.10
C GLY A 64 42.19 -6.62 -21.36
N ARG A 65 42.20 -6.10 -22.57
CA ARG A 65 43.03 -4.97 -22.94
C ARG A 65 42.74 -3.76 -22.03
N ASN A 66 43.78 -3.00 -21.69
CA ASN A 66 43.69 -1.86 -20.80
C ASN A 66 43.17 -2.17 -19.40
N ASN A 67 43.45 -3.39 -18.90
CA ASN A 67 43.06 -3.85 -17.55
C ASN A 67 41.53 -3.79 -17.26
N ARG A 68 40.69 -3.82 -18.32
CA ARG A 68 39.23 -3.88 -18.19
C ARG A 68 38.80 -5.27 -17.74
N ASN A 69 37.78 -5.34 -16.88
CA ASN A 69 37.18 -6.60 -16.52
C ASN A 69 36.37 -7.16 -17.70
N ILE A 70 36.54 -8.45 -17.91
CA ILE A 70 35.69 -9.29 -18.76
C ILE A 70 34.98 -10.23 -17.78
N TYR A 71 33.66 -10.20 -17.84
CA TYR A 71 32.82 -11.08 -17.00
C TYR A 71 32.36 -12.24 -17.89
N HIS A 72 32.66 -13.46 -17.45
CA HIS A 72 32.28 -14.70 -18.13
C HIS A 72 31.13 -15.33 -17.37
N PHE A 73 30.11 -15.79 -18.07
CA PHE A 73 28.97 -16.47 -17.48
C PHE A 73 29.02 -17.96 -17.73
N ASN A 74 28.57 -18.74 -16.75
CA ASN A 74 28.40 -20.16 -16.95
C ASN A 74 27.17 -20.45 -17.81
N GLU A 75 27.25 -21.45 -18.68
CA GLU A 75 26.09 -21.99 -19.36
C GLU A 75 25.21 -22.75 -18.36
N TYR A 76 23.93 -22.41 -18.33
CA TYR A 76 22.95 -23.14 -17.55
C TYR A 76 21.97 -23.86 -18.47
N LYS A 77 21.67 -25.12 -18.15
CA LYS A 77 20.67 -25.92 -18.90
C LYS A 77 19.25 -25.35 -18.77
N THR A 78 18.98 -24.66 -17.69
CA THR A 78 17.69 -24.02 -17.42
C THR A 78 17.92 -22.59 -16.96
N PHE A 79 17.20 -21.65 -17.56
CA PHE A 79 17.25 -20.24 -17.16
C PHE A 79 15.82 -19.68 -17.12
N GLN A 80 15.63 -18.67 -16.28
CA GLN A 80 14.43 -17.84 -16.30
C GLN A 80 14.80 -16.48 -16.81
N GLY A 81 14.07 -16.02 -17.84
CA GLY A 81 14.24 -14.69 -18.41
C GLY A 81 13.59 -13.61 -17.54
N PHE A 82 14.26 -12.50 -17.42
CA PHE A 82 13.70 -11.26 -16.90
C PHE A 82 13.59 -10.28 -18.04
N SER A 83 12.43 -9.63 -18.18
CA SER A 83 12.28 -8.57 -19.18
C SER A 83 13.10 -7.34 -18.77
N ASP A 84 13.50 -6.54 -19.75
CA ASP A 84 14.14 -5.26 -19.48
C ASP A 84 13.27 -4.35 -18.63
N ASP A 85 11.94 -4.37 -18.86
CA ASP A 85 10.95 -3.64 -18.08
C ASP A 85 10.99 -3.97 -16.59
N PHE A 86 11.36 -5.20 -16.21
CA PHE A 86 11.52 -5.58 -14.84
C PHE A 86 12.70 -4.83 -14.18
N LEU A 87 13.86 -4.79 -14.84
CA LEU A 87 15.03 -4.10 -14.30
C LEU A 87 14.83 -2.58 -14.24
N ASP A 88 14.14 -2.02 -15.22
CA ASP A 88 13.93 -0.59 -15.36
C ASP A 88 12.64 -0.11 -14.63
N ASN A 89 11.89 -1.01 -13.98
CA ASN A 89 10.65 -0.70 -13.30
C ASN A 89 10.85 0.27 -12.12
N PRO A 90 10.27 1.49 -12.17
CA PRO A 90 10.45 2.50 -11.13
C PRO A 90 9.67 2.21 -9.83
N ASN A 91 8.65 1.33 -9.89
CA ASN A 91 7.80 1.00 -8.74
C ASN A 91 8.45 0.00 -7.78
N LEU A 92 9.51 -0.67 -8.22
CA LEU A 92 10.25 -1.63 -7.41
C LEU A 92 11.58 -1.05 -6.94
N SER A 93 11.86 -1.16 -5.66
CA SER A 93 13.20 -0.88 -5.16
C SER A 93 14.19 -1.92 -5.68
N ILE A 94 15.46 -1.60 -5.67
CA ILE A 94 16.50 -2.52 -6.12
C ILE A 94 16.53 -3.80 -5.28
N GLU A 95 16.24 -3.70 -3.98
CA GLU A 95 16.14 -4.86 -3.10
C GLU A 95 14.94 -5.74 -3.45
N GLU A 96 13.79 -5.15 -3.76
CA GLU A 96 12.59 -5.88 -4.17
C GLU A 96 12.80 -6.60 -5.50
N LYS A 97 13.44 -5.95 -6.48
CA LYS A 97 13.84 -6.59 -7.74
C LYS A 97 14.74 -7.80 -7.48
N GLY A 98 15.74 -7.61 -6.64
CA GLY A 98 16.66 -8.70 -6.29
C GLY A 98 15.97 -9.84 -5.54
N TYR A 99 15.08 -9.52 -4.60
CA TYR A 99 14.30 -10.54 -3.89
C TYR A 99 13.41 -11.34 -4.84
N LEU A 100 12.67 -10.68 -5.75
CA LEU A 100 11.87 -11.35 -6.77
C LEU A 100 12.74 -12.25 -7.66
N ALA A 101 13.91 -11.78 -8.09
CA ALA A 101 14.84 -12.57 -8.88
C ALA A 101 15.34 -13.81 -8.13
N MET A 102 15.60 -13.68 -6.82
CA MET A 102 16.06 -14.81 -5.99
C MET A 102 14.95 -15.84 -5.77
N ILE A 103 13.70 -15.43 -5.55
CA ILE A 103 12.61 -16.39 -5.33
C ILE A 103 12.11 -17.01 -6.62
N GLN A 104 12.17 -16.30 -7.74
CA GLN A 104 11.69 -16.80 -9.03
C GLN A 104 12.37 -18.10 -9.48
N GLN A 105 13.63 -18.32 -9.10
CA GLN A 105 14.36 -19.58 -9.42
C GLN A 105 13.72 -20.83 -8.80
N TYR A 106 12.89 -20.69 -7.77
CA TYR A 106 12.16 -21.78 -7.12
C TYR A 106 10.76 -22.00 -7.70
N MET A 107 10.39 -21.24 -8.75
CA MET A 107 9.13 -21.47 -9.45
C MET A 107 9.18 -22.83 -10.16
N ARG A 108 8.23 -23.69 -9.83
CA ARG A 108 8.08 -24.95 -10.54
C ARG A 108 7.43 -24.70 -11.90
N LEU A 109 8.10 -25.13 -12.96
CA LEU A 109 7.60 -25.03 -14.32
C LEU A 109 6.90 -26.34 -14.78
N ASP A 110 7.02 -27.41 -13.97
CA ASP A 110 6.82 -28.78 -14.43
C ASP A 110 5.36 -29.26 -14.39
N ASP A 111 4.48 -28.64 -13.59
CA ASP A 111 3.14 -29.17 -13.32
C ASP A 111 1.99 -28.34 -13.94
N GLY A 112 2.22 -27.60 -15.00
CA GLY A 112 1.20 -26.69 -15.58
C GLY A 112 0.81 -25.55 -14.65
N GLN A 113 1.41 -25.45 -13.46
CA GLN A 113 1.27 -24.37 -12.50
C GLN A 113 2.42 -23.37 -12.66
N THR A 114 2.53 -22.80 -13.84
CA THR A 114 3.53 -21.77 -14.14
C THR A 114 3.43 -20.63 -13.15
N GLY A 115 4.53 -20.32 -12.49
CA GLY A 115 4.66 -19.12 -11.69
C GLY A 115 4.39 -19.27 -10.20
N LYS A 116 4.22 -20.48 -9.66
CA LYS A 116 3.94 -20.68 -8.23
C LYS A 116 5.12 -21.30 -7.51
N ILE A 117 5.36 -20.81 -6.29
CA ILE A 117 6.34 -21.36 -5.36
C ILE A 117 5.58 -21.84 -4.13
N SER A 118 5.73 -23.13 -3.78
CA SER A 118 5.13 -23.69 -2.57
C SER A 118 6.24 -23.96 -1.55
N MET A 119 6.40 -23.06 -0.58
CA MET A 119 7.41 -23.15 0.48
C MET A 119 6.91 -22.48 1.76
N THR A 120 7.42 -22.92 2.91
CA THR A 120 7.28 -22.16 4.14
C THR A 120 8.24 -20.96 4.14
N ASP A 121 7.95 -19.91 4.92
CA ASP A 121 8.88 -18.78 5.07
C ASP A 121 10.24 -19.22 5.64
N LYS A 122 10.29 -20.33 6.39
CA LYS A 122 11.52 -20.90 6.91
C LYS A 122 12.36 -21.50 5.80
N GLU A 123 11.77 -22.38 5.01
CA GLU A 123 12.47 -23.00 3.87
C GLU A 123 12.96 -21.94 2.90
N LEU A 124 12.12 -20.96 2.57
CA LEU A 124 12.53 -19.86 1.70
C LEU A 124 13.68 -19.06 2.30
N ALA A 125 13.63 -18.77 3.61
CA ALA A 125 14.70 -18.08 4.33
C ALA A 125 16.02 -18.86 4.27
N ASP A 126 15.97 -20.16 4.52
CA ASP A 126 17.13 -21.05 4.49
C ASP A 126 17.71 -21.16 3.07
N HIS A 127 16.87 -21.18 2.04
CA HIS A 127 17.31 -21.27 0.64
C HIS A 127 17.96 -19.99 0.11
N ILE A 128 17.40 -18.82 0.44
CA ILE A 128 17.90 -17.54 -0.12
C ILE A 128 18.78 -16.75 0.85
N GLY A 129 19.00 -17.26 2.06
CA GLY A 129 19.90 -16.65 3.05
C GLY A 129 19.39 -15.33 3.63
N LEU A 130 18.08 -15.11 3.63
CA LEU A 130 17.47 -13.93 4.23
C LEU A 130 16.78 -14.26 5.56
N SER A 131 16.66 -13.27 6.44
CA SER A 131 15.87 -13.44 7.65
C SER A 131 14.37 -13.56 7.32
N ARG A 132 13.60 -14.33 8.11
CA ARG A 132 12.13 -14.39 7.97
C ARG A 132 11.49 -13.01 8.05
N ARG A 133 12.03 -12.11 8.87
CA ARG A 133 11.55 -10.72 8.98
C ARG A 133 11.72 -9.96 7.66
N SER A 134 12.86 -10.12 7.00
CA SER A 134 13.13 -9.52 5.69
C SER A 134 12.16 -10.05 4.63
N ILE A 135 11.95 -11.38 4.60
CA ILE A 135 10.98 -12.02 3.69
C ILE A 135 9.58 -11.48 3.93
N ALA A 136 9.11 -11.43 5.18
CA ALA A 136 7.80 -10.89 5.51
C ALA A 136 7.63 -9.42 5.07
N SER A 137 8.69 -8.60 5.23
CA SER A 137 8.70 -7.21 4.79
C SER A 137 8.59 -7.09 3.26
N TYR A 138 9.41 -7.83 2.51
CA TYR A 138 9.35 -7.84 1.04
C TYR A 138 8.01 -8.36 0.53
N ASN A 139 7.51 -9.47 1.09
CA ASN A 139 6.22 -10.04 0.73
C ASN A 139 5.07 -9.04 0.94
N THR A 140 5.08 -8.31 2.05
CA THR A 140 4.06 -7.28 2.32
C THR A 140 4.14 -6.15 1.32
N SER A 141 5.33 -5.62 1.07
CA SER A 141 5.53 -4.54 0.11
C SER A 141 5.13 -4.95 -1.31
N LEU A 142 5.57 -6.11 -1.78
CA LEU A 142 5.30 -6.62 -3.12
C LEU A 142 3.82 -6.97 -3.32
N ARG A 143 3.14 -7.48 -2.29
CA ARG A 143 1.68 -7.70 -2.33
C ARG A 143 0.92 -6.38 -2.46
N ASN A 144 1.30 -5.37 -1.69
CA ASN A 144 0.68 -4.06 -1.79
C ASN A 144 0.86 -3.41 -3.16
N LYS A 145 1.98 -3.72 -3.82
CA LYS A 145 2.29 -3.27 -5.19
C LYS A 145 1.74 -4.19 -6.28
N GLY A 146 1.06 -5.29 -5.93
CA GLY A 146 0.46 -6.22 -6.88
C GLY A 146 1.43 -7.17 -7.60
N TYR A 147 2.72 -7.19 -7.25
CA TYR A 147 3.72 -8.05 -7.90
C TYR A 147 3.76 -9.47 -7.32
N LEU A 148 3.22 -9.68 -6.15
CA LEU A 148 3.24 -10.95 -5.47
C LEU A 148 1.88 -11.23 -4.84
N THR A 149 1.34 -12.42 -5.07
CA THR A 149 0.23 -12.95 -4.28
C THR A 149 0.78 -14.05 -3.38
N CYS A 150 0.42 -14.03 -2.12
CA CYS A 150 0.82 -15.06 -1.16
C CYS A 150 -0.45 -15.63 -0.52
N ILE A 151 -0.74 -16.88 -0.77
CA ILE A 151 -1.90 -17.59 -0.25
C ILE A 151 -1.39 -18.63 0.75
N ASN A 152 -1.99 -18.67 1.94
CA ASN A 152 -1.75 -19.73 2.88
C ASN A 152 -2.55 -20.96 2.42
N GLN A 153 -1.88 -22.03 2.06
CA GLN A 153 -2.50 -23.28 1.68
C GLN A 153 -2.26 -24.30 2.80
N SER A 154 -3.32 -24.79 3.39
CA SER A 154 -3.25 -25.99 4.24
C SER A 154 -3.09 -27.20 3.32
N VAL A 155 -1.98 -27.94 3.47
CA VAL A 155 -1.77 -29.17 2.72
C VAL A 155 -2.05 -30.34 3.68
N PRO A 156 -3.14 -31.09 3.47
CA PRO A 156 -3.52 -32.22 4.32
C PRO A 156 -2.40 -33.27 4.44
N ASP A 157 -1.70 -33.54 3.35
CA ASP A 157 -0.68 -34.59 3.26
C ASP A 157 0.63 -34.25 4.00
N TYR A 158 0.85 -32.98 4.33
CA TYR A 158 2.07 -32.56 5.05
C TYR A 158 2.05 -32.97 6.54
N VAL A 159 0.86 -33.20 7.09
CA VAL A 159 0.66 -33.62 8.48
C VAL A 159 1.03 -35.11 8.64
N GLU A 160 0.88 -35.92 7.61
CA GLU A 160 1.12 -37.36 7.61
C GLU A 160 2.61 -37.73 7.69
N TYR A 161 3.50 -36.79 7.26
CA TYR A 161 4.96 -36.99 7.26
C TYR A 161 5.69 -36.32 8.42
N GLY A 162 4.99 -35.87 9.46
CA GLY A 162 5.63 -35.26 10.66
C GLY A 162 6.25 -33.88 10.42
N GLY A 163 5.84 -33.19 9.37
CA GLY A 163 6.25 -31.84 9.07
C GLY A 163 5.67 -30.79 10.04
N ASP A 164 6.31 -29.64 10.14
CA ASP A 164 5.86 -28.52 10.96
C ASP A 164 4.46 -28.06 10.48
N HIS A 165 3.47 -28.00 11.37
CA HIS A 165 2.07 -27.65 11.11
C HIS A 165 1.83 -26.26 10.51
N ARG A 166 2.87 -25.58 10.01
CA ARG A 166 2.77 -24.27 9.41
C ARG A 166 2.23 -24.37 7.97
N PRO A 167 1.22 -23.56 7.62
CA PRO A 167 0.69 -23.59 6.27
C PRO A 167 1.76 -23.25 5.25
N LEU A 168 1.83 -24.05 4.17
CA LEU A 168 2.63 -23.71 3.00
C LEU A 168 2.11 -22.40 2.42
N LYS A 169 3.02 -21.52 2.08
CA LYS A 169 2.71 -20.32 1.34
C LYS A 169 2.90 -20.55 -0.14
N VAL A 170 1.89 -20.28 -0.91
CA VAL A 170 1.98 -20.29 -2.37
C VAL A 170 2.22 -18.85 -2.82
N TYR A 171 3.37 -18.63 -3.44
CA TYR A 171 3.75 -17.36 -4.01
C TYR A 171 3.44 -17.36 -5.50
N ASP A 172 2.68 -16.40 -5.94
CA ASP A 172 2.38 -16.15 -7.35
C ASP A 172 3.01 -14.82 -7.76
N ILE A 173 4.06 -14.88 -8.58
CA ILE A 173 4.80 -13.70 -9.03
C ILE A 173 4.17 -13.22 -10.33
N ARG A 174 3.82 -11.95 -10.37
CA ARG A 174 3.18 -11.34 -11.54
C ARG A 174 4.16 -10.55 -12.37
N ALA A 175 4.03 -10.64 -13.68
CA ALA A 175 4.72 -9.75 -14.59
C ALA A 175 4.23 -8.29 -14.42
N TYR A 176 5.04 -7.32 -14.82
CA TYR A 176 4.73 -5.89 -14.63
C TYR A 176 3.35 -5.49 -15.15
N GLY A 177 2.98 -5.92 -16.37
CA GLY A 177 1.67 -5.63 -16.94
C GLY A 177 0.51 -6.24 -16.14
N GLN A 178 0.67 -7.47 -15.62
CA GLN A 178 -0.32 -8.12 -14.77
C GLN A 178 -0.45 -7.43 -13.41
N ALA A 179 0.65 -6.91 -12.86
CA ALA A 179 0.63 -6.15 -11.62
C ALA A 179 -0.16 -4.84 -11.80
N ILE A 180 0.02 -4.13 -12.91
CA ILE A 180 -0.76 -2.92 -13.23
C ILE A 180 -2.25 -3.25 -13.35
N VAL A 181 -2.62 -4.28 -14.09
CA VAL A 181 -4.02 -4.70 -14.25
C VAL A 181 -4.64 -5.06 -12.89
N PHE A 182 -3.89 -5.76 -12.03
CA PHE A 182 -4.34 -6.07 -10.68
C PHE A 182 -4.57 -4.80 -9.82
N LEU A 183 -3.65 -3.83 -9.88
CA LEU A 183 -3.78 -2.58 -9.14
C LEU A 183 -4.96 -1.74 -9.65
N LEU A 184 -5.17 -1.69 -10.98
CA LEU A 184 -6.32 -0.99 -11.56
C LEU A 184 -7.64 -1.60 -11.08
N LYS A 185 -7.79 -2.92 -11.13
CA LYS A 185 -8.98 -3.59 -10.60
C LYS A 185 -9.23 -3.31 -9.12
N LYS A 186 -8.17 -3.36 -8.32
CA LYS A 186 -8.26 -3.03 -6.89
C LYS A 186 -8.70 -1.58 -6.65
N HIS A 187 -8.23 -0.64 -7.48
CA HIS A 187 -8.66 0.75 -7.40
C HIS A 187 -10.11 0.92 -7.85
N GLU A 188 -10.55 0.22 -8.90
CA GLU A 188 -11.95 0.20 -9.35
C GLU A 188 -12.88 -0.27 -8.23
N GLU A 189 -12.59 -1.40 -7.59
CA GLU A 189 -13.33 -1.92 -6.45
C GLU A 189 -13.38 -0.92 -5.28
N GLN A 190 -12.27 -0.22 -5.01
CA GLN A 190 -12.24 0.80 -3.95
C GLN A 190 -13.06 2.04 -4.32
N ILE A 191 -13.04 2.46 -5.59
CA ILE A 191 -13.85 3.57 -6.09
C ILE A 191 -15.34 3.23 -5.99
N GLU A 192 -15.73 2.02 -6.38
CA GLU A 192 -17.12 1.54 -6.28
C GLU A 192 -17.59 1.59 -4.83
N LYS A 193 -16.84 1.02 -3.90
CA LYS A 193 -17.14 1.09 -2.47
C LYS A 193 -17.25 2.52 -1.94
N ASN A 194 -16.30 3.39 -2.30
CA ASN A 194 -16.34 4.78 -1.87
C ASN A 194 -17.55 5.51 -2.44
N THR A 195 -18.00 5.13 -3.63
CA THR A 195 -19.21 5.69 -4.26
C THR A 195 -20.47 5.29 -3.48
N GLU A 196 -20.58 4.04 -3.07
CA GLU A 196 -21.67 3.55 -2.21
C GLU A 196 -21.69 4.29 -0.87
N ASP A 197 -20.54 4.43 -0.20
CA ASP A 197 -20.40 5.17 1.06
C ASP A 197 -20.84 6.65 0.90
N ILE A 198 -20.49 7.29 -0.21
CA ILE A 198 -20.88 8.68 -0.53
C ILE A 198 -22.39 8.79 -0.72
N GLU A 199 -23.03 7.86 -1.41
CA GLU A 199 -24.50 7.87 -1.59
C GLU A 199 -25.23 7.68 -0.24
N GLU A 200 -24.75 6.79 0.61
CA GLU A 200 -25.31 6.61 1.95
C GLU A 200 -25.16 7.89 2.81
N LEU A 201 -23.98 8.52 2.78
CA LEU A 201 -23.75 9.80 3.48
C LEU A 201 -24.63 10.93 2.96
N LYS A 202 -24.87 10.99 1.64
CA LYS A 202 -25.80 11.96 1.05
C LYS A 202 -27.23 11.75 1.57
N LYS A 203 -27.69 10.51 1.66
CA LYS A 203 -28.99 10.17 2.21
C LYS A 203 -29.12 10.63 3.67
N GLN A 204 -28.15 10.30 4.52
CA GLN A 204 -28.11 10.73 5.92
C GLN A 204 -28.12 12.27 6.04
N LEU A 205 -27.36 12.96 5.18
CA LEU A 205 -27.35 14.42 5.16
C LEU A 205 -28.72 15.03 4.80
N LEU A 206 -29.45 14.41 3.88
CA LEU A 206 -30.81 14.84 3.53
C LEU A 206 -31.78 14.64 4.69
N GLU A 207 -31.69 13.52 5.40
CA GLU A 207 -32.49 13.25 6.60
C GLU A 207 -32.22 14.26 7.72
N ILE A 208 -30.96 14.55 8.01
CA ILE A 208 -30.57 15.56 8.99
C ILE A 208 -31.07 16.96 8.58
N LYS A 209 -30.99 17.33 7.30
CA LYS A 209 -31.53 18.60 6.82
C LYS A 209 -33.03 18.70 7.02
N ALA A 210 -33.79 17.64 6.75
CA ALA A 210 -35.23 17.60 6.96
C ALA A 210 -35.55 17.76 8.46
N GLN A 211 -34.91 17.02 9.34
CA GLN A 211 -35.06 17.13 10.80
C GLN A 211 -34.75 18.55 11.31
N ASN A 212 -33.68 19.16 10.83
CA ASN A 212 -33.31 20.52 11.22
C ASN A 212 -34.36 21.54 10.75
N GLN A 213 -34.96 21.37 9.55
CA GLN A 213 -36.05 22.23 9.10
C GLN A 213 -37.29 22.12 9.98
N ASP A 214 -37.62 20.91 10.42
CA ASP A 214 -38.77 20.72 11.32
C ASP A 214 -38.51 21.35 12.70
N VAL A 215 -37.32 21.19 13.27
CA VAL A 215 -36.93 21.90 14.50
C VAL A 215 -37.00 23.42 14.35
N ILE A 216 -36.52 23.95 13.23
CA ILE A 216 -36.60 25.41 12.96
C ILE A 216 -38.04 25.87 12.89
N ARG A 217 -38.94 25.10 12.26
CA ARG A 217 -40.38 25.43 12.22
C ARG A 217 -41.01 25.45 13.61
N GLU A 218 -40.70 24.45 14.41
CA GLU A 218 -41.17 24.33 15.77
C GLU A 218 -40.68 25.49 16.66
N MET A 219 -39.40 25.79 16.61
CA MET A 219 -38.83 26.96 17.30
C MET A 219 -39.46 28.27 16.87
N ARG A 220 -39.74 28.44 15.58
CA ARG A 220 -40.42 29.66 15.06
C ARG A 220 -41.83 29.77 15.61
N THR A 221 -42.57 28.67 15.65
CA THR A 221 -43.94 28.63 16.23
C THR A 221 -43.94 29.00 17.71
N GLN A 222 -43.00 28.43 18.48
CA GLN A 222 -42.83 28.74 19.90
C GLN A 222 -42.43 30.20 20.12
N TYR A 223 -41.52 30.73 19.30
CA TYR A 223 -41.14 32.14 19.35
C TYR A 223 -42.31 33.08 19.07
N GLU A 224 -43.13 32.79 18.05
CA GLU A 224 -44.33 33.58 17.75
C GLU A 224 -45.36 33.52 18.88
N ALA A 225 -45.54 32.39 19.54
CA ALA A 225 -46.39 32.24 20.71
C ALA A 225 -45.90 33.10 21.88
N LEU A 226 -44.60 33.05 22.19
CA LEU A 226 -43.98 33.88 23.23
C LEU A 226 -44.09 35.39 22.94
N VAL A 227 -43.97 35.81 21.70
CA VAL A 227 -44.16 37.23 21.28
C VAL A 227 -45.59 37.67 21.55
N ARG A 228 -46.60 36.83 21.24
CA ARG A 228 -48.01 37.12 21.51
C ARG A 228 -48.29 37.20 23.02
N GLU A 229 -47.76 36.26 23.79
CA GLU A 229 -47.92 36.27 25.25
C GLU A 229 -47.31 37.51 25.88
N ASN A 230 -46.09 37.88 25.48
CA ASN A 230 -45.42 39.11 25.93
C ASN A 230 -46.23 40.36 25.57
N ALA A 231 -46.86 40.39 24.40
CA ALA A 231 -47.71 41.51 23.99
C ALA A 231 -48.98 41.63 24.88
N LEU A 232 -49.58 40.49 25.24
CA LEU A 232 -50.72 40.44 26.15
C LEU A 232 -50.34 40.89 27.57
N LEU A 233 -49.20 40.40 28.11
CA LEU A 233 -48.67 40.80 29.42
C LEU A 233 -48.40 42.33 29.47
N ARG A 234 -47.80 42.89 28.44
CA ARG A 234 -47.59 44.35 28.33
C ARG A 234 -48.91 45.14 28.36
N LYS A 235 -49.93 44.63 27.67
CA LYS A 235 -51.29 45.27 27.66
C LYS A 235 -51.89 45.16 29.06
N ALA A 236 -51.75 44.02 29.75
CA ALA A 236 -52.30 43.89 31.12
C ALA A 236 -51.61 44.83 32.10
N ILE A 237 -50.26 44.86 32.09
CA ILE A 237 -49.45 45.74 32.92
C ILE A 237 -49.87 47.25 32.69
N ASN A 238 -49.98 47.65 31.45
CA ASN A 238 -50.39 49.01 31.12
C ASN A 238 -51.82 49.32 31.62
N LYS A 239 -52.76 48.37 31.58
CA LYS A 239 -54.14 48.55 32.09
C LYS A 239 -54.14 48.68 33.59
N ASP A 240 -53.33 47.89 34.29
CA ASP A 240 -53.20 47.97 35.77
C ASP A 240 -52.54 49.30 36.20
N TYR A 241 -51.53 49.76 35.45
CA TYR A 241 -51.00 51.13 35.69
C TYR A 241 -52.02 52.22 35.57
N LEU A 242 -52.82 52.20 34.46
CA LEU A 242 -53.87 53.16 34.22
C LEU A 242 -55.00 53.14 35.27
N ASN A 243 -55.36 51.94 35.76
CA ASN A 243 -56.30 51.74 36.83
C ASN A 243 -55.80 52.30 38.19
N ASN A 244 -54.51 52.07 38.49
CA ASN A 244 -53.85 52.58 39.69
C ASN A 244 -53.74 54.12 39.67
N GLU A 245 -53.37 54.73 38.53
CA GLU A 245 -53.33 56.18 38.39
C GLU A 245 -54.73 56.80 38.58
N ASN A 246 -55.79 56.20 38.02
CA ASN A 246 -57.17 56.66 38.20
C ASN A 246 -57.62 56.46 39.65
N GLY A 247 -57.23 55.38 40.33
CA GLY A 247 -57.54 55.21 41.75
C GLY A 247 -56.84 56.23 42.65
N ILE A 248 -55.61 56.62 42.33
CA ILE A 248 -54.86 57.65 43.04
C ILE A 248 -55.49 58.99 42.82
N ARG A 249 -55.93 59.36 41.60
CA ARG A 249 -56.65 60.63 41.32
C ARG A 249 -57.97 60.70 42.04
N GLN A 250 -58.78 59.63 42.05
CA GLN A 250 -60.05 59.60 42.78
C GLN A 250 -59.87 59.82 44.30
N ASN A 251 -58.82 59.23 44.88
CA ASN A 251 -58.48 59.40 46.33
C ASN A 251 -57.98 60.83 46.61
N GLN A 252 -57.30 61.48 45.67
CA GLN A 252 -56.90 62.88 45.80
C GLN A 252 -58.10 63.81 45.69
N ASP A 253 -59.08 63.57 44.79
CA ASP A 253 -60.28 64.32 44.66
C ASP A 253 -61.17 64.18 45.89
N PHE A 254 -61.27 63.01 46.53
CA PHE A 254 -61.96 62.81 47.78
C PHE A 254 -61.31 63.57 48.96
N ALA A 255 -59.94 63.61 48.99
CA ALA A 255 -59.25 64.39 50.01
C ALA A 255 -59.44 65.89 49.88
N ASN A 256 -59.61 66.42 48.67
CA ASN A 256 -59.87 67.84 48.38
C ASN A 256 -61.32 68.26 48.63
N VAL A 257 -62.27 67.34 48.77
CA VAL A 257 -63.68 67.62 49.09
C VAL A 257 -63.91 67.63 50.62
N LEU A 258 -62.99 67.13 51.43
CA LEU A 258 -63.08 67.08 52.91
C LEU A 258 -62.28 68.17 53.62
N LEU A 259 -61.63 69.07 52.90
CA LEU A 259 -61.02 70.30 53.40
C LEU A 259 -61.86 71.51 52.99
#